data_8047aed84a12522fd74e0f5502de1a39
#
_entry.id   8047aed84a12522fd74e0f5502de1a39
#
_cell.length_a   1.000
_cell.length_b   1.000
_cell.length_c   1.000
_cell.angle_alpha   90.00
_cell.angle_beta   90.00
_cell.angle_gamma   90.00
#
_symmetry.space_group_name_H-M   'P 1'
#
loop_
_entity.id
_entity.type
_entity.pdbx_description
1 polymer ?
#
loop_
_entity_poly.entity_id
_entity_poly.type
_entity_poly.pdbx_seq_one_letter_code
_entity_poly.pdbx_strand_id
1 'polypeptide(L)'
;MEAATDSTRPATSAQASSPNPRDERGSDPYRQEAGTILLAATPIGDVRDASPRVVAALEGADIVAAEDTRRALALASRLGIKLGGRLIALHDHNEADKASGIVEAARGGARVVFVSDAGMPTVSDPGFRLARAAIDAGVPLSVLPGPSAPLVALALSGLPSDRFAFEGFLPRKDGDATRYLEGLATDPHTLIFFESPRRAAATLTRMAEVFGADRAAALCRELTKDYEEVRRGTLGELAAGAEDVLGEVTIVVAGYARSARAEDHVGAVLALAAEGMRLKDAAAEVAAATGARKNDLYKAALAAK
;
A
#
# COMPACT_ATOMS: atom_id res chain seq x y z
N MET A 1 -72.21 -26.66 1.94
CA MET A 1 -71.71 -27.68 1.02
C MET A 1 -70.44 -27.07 0.46
N GLU A 2 -69.36 -27.47 1.11
CA GLU A 2 -68.13 -28.07 0.60
C GLU A 2 -67.12 -27.01 0.04
N ALA A 3 -65.90 -27.06 0.26
CA ALA A 3 -65.01 -27.88 1.11
C ALA A 3 -63.74 -27.08 1.35
N ALA A 4 -63.14 -27.25 2.51
CA ALA A 4 -61.82 -26.78 2.84
C ALA A 4 -60.76 -27.63 2.12
N THR A 5 -59.75 -27.02 1.49
CA THR A 5 -58.53 -27.70 1.14
C THR A 5 -57.35 -27.08 1.92
N ASP A 6 -56.98 -27.83 2.90
CA ASP A 6 -55.76 -27.72 3.68
C ASP A 6 -54.54 -27.92 2.77
N SER A 7 -53.60 -26.98 2.75
CA SER A 7 -52.29 -27.09 2.10
C SER A 7 -51.22 -26.81 3.12
N THR A 8 -50.93 -27.81 3.93
CA THR A 8 -49.71 -27.88 4.76
C THR A 8 -48.46 -28.04 3.87
N ARG A 9 -47.69 -26.97 3.70
CA ARG A 9 -46.32 -27.03 3.20
C ARG A 9 -45.41 -27.54 4.33
N PRO A 10 -44.55 -28.51 4.06
CA PRO A 10 -43.58 -28.95 5.06
C PRO A 10 -42.50 -27.88 5.23
N ALA A 11 -42.17 -27.60 6.49
CA ALA A 11 -41.07 -26.75 6.91
C ALA A 11 -39.73 -27.29 6.35
N THR A 12 -39.05 -26.48 5.58
CA THR A 12 -37.68 -26.75 5.11
C THR A 12 -36.79 -26.83 6.34
N SER A 13 -36.23 -28.00 6.62
CA SER A 13 -35.23 -28.23 7.64
C SER A 13 -34.02 -27.34 7.35
N ALA A 14 -33.73 -26.42 8.26
CA ALA A 14 -32.47 -25.69 8.29
C ALA A 14 -31.34 -26.72 8.38
N GLN A 15 -30.59 -26.87 7.31
CA GLN A 15 -29.31 -27.59 7.36
C GLN A 15 -28.40 -26.85 8.31
N ALA A 16 -28.12 -27.45 9.45
CA ALA A 16 -27.08 -27.02 10.35
C ALA A 16 -25.77 -27.01 9.56
N SER A 17 -25.18 -25.81 9.39
CA SER A 17 -23.85 -25.66 8.84
C SER A 17 -22.87 -26.47 9.69
N SER A 18 -22.11 -27.35 9.05
CA SER A 18 -21.03 -28.09 9.70
C SER A 18 -20.13 -27.11 10.43
N PRO A 19 -19.74 -27.35 11.69
CA PRO A 19 -18.85 -26.47 12.42
C PRO A 19 -17.51 -26.36 11.67
N ASN A 20 -16.99 -25.16 11.54
CA ASN A 20 -15.69 -24.89 10.96
C ASN A 20 -14.64 -25.68 11.77
N PRO A 21 -13.74 -26.47 11.16
CA PRO A 21 -12.69 -27.23 11.87
C PRO A 21 -11.79 -26.40 12.79
N ARG A 22 -11.87 -25.08 12.69
CA ARG A 22 -11.18 -24.14 13.61
C ARG A 22 -11.89 -23.95 14.95
N ASP A 23 -13.18 -24.28 15.04
CA ASP A 23 -13.98 -24.10 16.27
C ASP A 23 -13.77 -25.24 17.27
N GLU A 24 -13.12 -26.34 16.87
CA GLU A 24 -12.84 -27.48 17.76
C GLU A 24 -11.57 -27.33 18.61
N ARG A 25 -10.77 -26.25 18.43
CA ARG A 25 -9.48 -26.04 19.08
C ARG A 25 -9.51 -25.09 20.28
N GLY A 26 -10.45 -25.23 21.19
CA GLY A 26 -10.48 -24.50 22.46
C GLY A 26 -11.31 -23.21 22.43
N SER A 27 -11.68 -22.74 23.60
CA SER A 27 -12.66 -21.67 23.88
C SER A 27 -12.30 -20.26 23.39
N ASP A 28 -11.12 -20.06 22.79
CA ASP A 28 -10.67 -18.75 22.26
C ASP A 28 -10.32 -18.87 20.77
N PRO A 29 -11.21 -18.39 19.87
CA PRO A 29 -10.99 -18.43 18.43
C PRO A 29 -9.80 -17.58 17.96
N TYR A 30 -9.26 -16.70 18.79
CA TYR A 30 -8.16 -15.81 18.49
C TYR A 30 -6.83 -16.26 19.07
N ARG A 31 -6.79 -17.38 19.79
CA ARG A 31 -5.59 -17.87 20.46
C ARG A 31 -4.50 -18.23 19.44
N GLN A 32 -3.32 -17.64 19.62
CA GLN A 32 -2.13 -17.98 18.83
C GLN A 32 -1.64 -19.40 19.17
N GLU A 33 -1.25 -20.17 18.16
CA GLU A 33 -0.62 -21.46 18.35
C GLU A 33 0.81 -21.30 18.91
N ALA A 34 1.20 -22.21 19.82
CA ALA A 34 2.56 -22.25 20.35
C ALA A 34 3.59 -22.48 19.22
N GLY A 35 4.75 -21.87 19.32
CA GLY A 35 5.81 -22.01 18.32
C GLY A 35 5.59 -21.22 17.03
N THR A 36 4.70 -20.26 17.03
CA THR A 36 4.36 -19.44 15.86
C THR A 36 4.84 -18.00 16.02
N ILE A 37 5.34 -17.41 14.94
CA ILE A 37 5.62 -15.99 14.85
C ILE A 37 4.48 -15.31 14.07
N LEU A 38 3.87 -14.27 14.63
CA LEU A 38 2.86 -13.43 13.97
C LEU A 38 3.43 -12.04 13.67
N LEU A 39 3.37 -11.64 12.41
CA LEU A 39 3.55 -10.23 12.03
C LEU A 39 2.18 -9.56 12.15
N ALA A 40 2.04 -8.60 13.04
CA ALA A 40 0.75 -8.00 13.37
C ALA A 40 0.68 -6.54 12.91
N ALA A 41 -0.29 -6.23 12.04
CA ALA A 41 -0.56 -4.86 11.64
C ALA A 41 -1.15 -4.06 12.79
N THR A 42 -0.62 -2.86 13.02
CA THR A 42 -1.09 -1.91 14.03
C THR A 42 -1.86 -0.75 13.40
N PRO A 43 -2.70 -0.03 14.17
CA PRO A 43 -3.34 1.18 13.68
C PRO A 43 -2.35 2.22 13.15
N ILE A 44 -2.73 2.91 12.07
CA ILE A 44 -1.94 4.02 11.50
C ILE A 44 -2.37 5.39 12.07
N GLY A 45 -3.47 5.43 12.83
CA GLY A 45 -4.00 6.62 13.47
C GLY A 45 -5.07 6.27 14.48
N ASP A 46 -6.23 5.84 14.03
CA ASP A 46 -7.34 5.47 14.88
C ASP A 46 -7.10 4.11 15.56
N VAL A 47 -7.09 4.10 16.88
CA VAL A 47 -6.88 2.87 17.67
C VAL A 47 -7.98 1.81 17.43
N ARG A 48 -9.16 2.23 17.01
CA ARG A 48 -10.30 1.35 16.69
C ARG A 48 -10.06 0.46 15.45
N ASP A 49 -9.06 0.79 14.65
CA ASP A 49 -8.65 -0.02 13.50
C ASP A 49 -7.85 -1.27 13.91
N ALA A 50 -7.50 -1.42 15.19
CA ALA A 50 -6.89 -2.65 15.68
C ALA A 50 -7.89 -3.80 15.61
N SER A 51 -7.54 -4.87 14.90
CA SER A 51 -8.41 -6.04 14.85
C SER A 51 -8.47 -6.77 16.19
N PRO A 52 -9.61 -7.40 16.55
CA PRO A 52 -9.69 -8.23 17.77
C PRO A 52 -8.61 -9.32 17.84
N ARG A 53 -8.17 -9.84 16.69
CA ARG A 53 -7.07 -10.82 16.61
C ARG A 53 -5.73 -10.23 17.03
N VAL A 54 -5.45 -8.98 16.66
CA VAL A 54 -4.22 -8.27 17.07
C VAL A 54 -4.23 -8.02 18.57
N VAL A 55 -5.37 -7.58 19.11
CA VAL A 55 -5.56 -7.37 20.55
C VAL A 55 -5.29 -8.66 21.32
N ALA A 56 -5.97 -9.76 20.97
CA ALA A 56 -5.80 -11.05 21.63
C ALA A 56 -4.36 -11.61 21.49
N ALA A 57 -3.72 -11.41 20.33
CA ALA A 57 -2.35 -11.84 20.13
C ALA A 57 -1.36 -11.07 21.00
N LEU A 58 -1.52 -9.76 21.14
CA LEU A 58 -0.68 -8.93 22.00
C LEU A 58 -0.83 -9.28 23.49
N GLU A 59 -2.03 -9.61 23.96
CA GLU A 59 -2.28 -10.05 25.33
C GLU A 59 -1.76 -11.48 25.60
N GLY A 60 -1.89 -12.37 24.60
CA GLY A 60 -1.58 -13.79 24.72
C GLY A 60 -0.14 -14.17 24.35
N ALA A 61 0.68 -13.25 23.85
CA ALA A 61 2.05 -13.54 23.44
C ALA A 61 2.97 -13.88 24.62
N ASP A 62 3.94 -14.77 24.39
CA ASP A 62 5.04 -15.00 25.33
C ASP A 62 6.19 -13.99 25.09
N ILE A 63 6.28 -13.49 23.82
CA ILE A 63 7.22 -12.44 23.42
C ILE A 63 6.49 -11.47 22.48
N VAL A 64 6.52 -10.18 22.83
CA VAL A 64 6.17 -9.09 21.93
C VAL A 64 7.46 -8.43 21.46
N ALA A 65 7.78 -8.58 20.19
CA ALA A 65 8.86 -7.84 19.55
C ALA A 65 8.26 -6.57 18.91
N ALA A 66 8.85 -5.42 19.17
CA ALA A 66 8.34 -4.14 18.69
C ALA A 66 9.49 -3.28 18.14
N GLU A 67 9.21 -2.52 17.09
CA GLU A 67 10.16 -1.56 16.52
C GLU A 67 10.57 -0.53 17.59
N ASP A 68 9.59 0.19 18.15
CA ASP A 68 9.78 1.01 19.35
C ASP A 68 8.89 0.49 20.51
N THR A 69 9.53 -0.01 21.55
CA THR A 69 8.84 -0.57 22.73
C THR A 69 7.96 0.45 23.44
N ARG A 70 8.30 1.74 23.37
CA ARG A 70 7.51 2.83 23.98
C ARG A 70 6.20 3.03 23.21
N ARG A 71 6.25 2.96 21.86
CA ARG A 71 5.05 3.03 21.01
C ARG A 71 4.16 1.81 21.21
N ALA A 72 4.73 0.62 21.32
CA ALA A 72 3.97 -0.59 21.63
C ALA A 72 3.25 -0.50 22.99
N LEU A 73 3.90 0.03 24.02
CA LEU A 73 3.27 0.28 25.32
C LEU A 73 2.18 1.35 25.24
N ALA A 74 2.41 2.42 24.49
CA ALA A 74 1.40 3.47 24.28
C ALA A 74 0.17 2.91 23.52
N LEU A 75 0.37 2.07 22.52
CA LEU A 75 -0.71 1.38 21.81
C LEU A 75 -1.51 0.48 22.77
N ALA A 76 -0.83 -0.35 23.55
CA ALA A 76 -1.47 -1.22 24.54
C ALA A 76 -2.33 -0.41 25.54
N SER A 77 -1.79 0.72 26.04
CA SER A 77 -2.54 1.64 26.91
C SER A 77 -3.79 2.21 26.23
N ARG A 78 -3.69 2.64 24.98
CA ARG A 78 -4.84 3.14 24.21
C ARG A 78 -5.89 2.06 23.92
N LEU A 79 -5.47 0.80 23.76
CA LEU A 79 -6.34 -0.36 23.59
C LEU A 79 -6.95 -0.86 24.90
N GLY A 80 -6.47 -0.37 26.06
CA GLY A 80 -6.91 -0.83 27.37
C GLY A 80 -6.43 -2.23 27.74
N ILE A 81 -5.33 -2.71 27.14
CA ILE A 81 -4.77 -4.05 27.35
C ILE A 81 -3.40 -4.02 28.02
N LYS A 82 -2.98 -5.19 28.49
CA LYS A 82 -1.58 -5.43 28.91
C LYS A 82 -0.91 -6.34 27.90
N LEU A 83 0.30 -5.96 27.46
CA LEU A 83 1.11 -6.83 26.63
C LEU A 83 1.47 -8.10 27.38
N GLY A 84 1.35 -9.25 26.74
CA GLY A 84 1.78 -10.52 27.27
C GLY A 84 3.31 -10.65 27.28
N GLY A 85 3.82 -11.51 28.16
CA GLY A 85 5.20 -11.96 28.16
C GLY A 85 6.26 -10.85 28.16
N ARG A 86 7.36 -11.11 27.44
CA ARG A 86 8.53 -10.23 27.40
C ARG A 86 8.47 -9.28 26.20
N LEU A 87 8.62 -7.98 26.43
CA LEU A 87 8.72 -6.95 25.41
C LEU A 87 10.20 -6.79 24.95
N ILE A 88 10.46 -6.87 23.65
CA ILE A 88 11.78 -6.81 23.04
C ILE A 88 11.80 -5.73 21.96
N ALA A 89 12.81 -4.84 21.94
CA ALA A 89 13.02 -3.93 20.82
C ALA A 89 13.64 -4.66 19.63
N LEU A 90 13.03 -4.54 18.45
CA LEU A 90 13.47 -5.13 17.19
C LEU A 90 13.30 -4.10 16.07
N HIS A 91 14.36 -3.41 15.72
CA HIS A 91 14.41 -2.34 14.72
C HIS A 91 15.51 -2.64 13.69
N ASP A 92 15.54 -1.94 12.57
CA ASP A 92 16.46 -2.18 11.45
C ASP A 92 17.92 -2.38 11.84
N HIS A 93 18.39 -1.63 12.84
CA HIS A 93 19.81 -1.69 13.26
C HIS A 93 20.16 -2.93 14.08
N ASN A 94 19.19 -3.62 14.71
CA ASN A 94 19.44 -4.78 15.56
C ASN A 94 18.70 -6.05 15.11
N GLU A 95 17.88 -5.96 14.08
CA GLU A 95 17.05 -7.06 13.59
C GLU A 95 17.90 -8.27 13.19
N ALA A 96 19.03 -8.03 12.50
CA ALA A 96 19.93 -9.11 12.08
C ALA A 96 20.47 -9.92 13.26
N ASP A 97 20.82 -9.26 14.36
CA ASP A 97 21.41 -9.90 15.54
C ASP A 97 20.35 -10.60 16.40
N LYS A 98 19.14 -10.04 16.48
CA LYS A 98 18.08 -10.54 17.38
C LYS A 98 17.14 -11.55 16.75
N ALA A 99 16.99 -11.55 15.43
CA ALA A 99 16.06 -12.43 14.72
C ALA A 99 16.29 -13.91 15.06
N SER A 100 17.55 -14.36 15.12
CA SER A 100 17.88 -15.75 15.44
C SER A 100 17.40 -16.16 16.84
N GLY A 101 17.59 -15.32 17.85
CA GLY A 101 17.15 -15.58 19.22
C GLY A 101 15.62 -15.63 19.35
N ILE A 102 14.91 -14.79 18.59
CA ILE A 102 13.45 -14.79 18.54
C ILE A 102 12.94 -16.07 17.86
N VAL A 103 13.55 -16.46 16.76
CA VAL A 103 13.23 -17.69 16.02
C VAL A 103 13.48 -18.94 16.90
N GLU A 104 14.57 -19.00 17.64
CA GLU A 104 14.84 -20.11 18.56
C GLU A 104 13.83 -20.16 19.71
N ALA A 105 13.41 -19.00 20.25
CA ALA A 105 12.36 -18.96 21.27
C ALA A 105 11.02 -19.52 20.72
N ALA A 106 10.66 -19.15 19.48
CA ALA A 106 9.48 -19.70 18.81
C ALA A 106 9.61 -21.20 18.58
N ARG A 107 10.78 -21.68 18.13
CA ARG A 107 11.06 -23.11 17.98
C ARG A 107 10.92 -23.88 19.30
N GLY A 108 11.25 -23.23 20.44
CA GLY A 108 11.01 -23.73 21.79
C GLY A 108 9.57 -23.67 22.25
N GLY A 109 8.62 -23.26 21.40
CA GLY A 109 7.19 -23.20 21.70
C GLY A 109 6.66 -21.84 22.11
N ALA A 110 7.50 -20.78 22.14
CA ALA A 110 7.03 -19.45 22.47
C ALA A 110 6.10 -18.89 21.38
N ARG A 111 5.03 -18.20 21.79
CA ARG A 111 4.15 -17.40 20.91
C ARG A 111 4.77 -16.02 20.77
N VAL A 112 5.18 -15.69 19.57
CA VAL A 112 5.84 -14.43 19.25
C VAL A 112 4.93 -13.55 18.41
N VAL A 113 4.78 -12.29 18.80
CA VAL A 113 4.11 -11.26 17.99
C VAL A 113 5.12 -10.17 17.70
N PHE A 114 5.28 -9.82 16.42
CA PHE A 114 6.05 -8.66 16.00
C PHE A 114 5.11 -7.55 15.51
N VAL A 115 5.36 -6.33 15.95
CA VAL A 115 4.66 -5.11 15.55
C VAL A 115 5.66 -4.04 15.11
N SER A 116 5.36 -3.34 14.02
CA SER A 116 6.00 -2.06 13.67
C SER A 116 5.34 -0.90 14.42
N ASP A 117 5.88 0.27 14.27
CA ASP A 117 5.37 1.48 14.91
C ASP A 117 3.95 1.85 14.48
N ALA A 118 3.60 1.58 13.21
CA ALA A 118 2.27 1.79 12.64
C ALA A 118 2.09 1.00 11.34
N GLY A 119 0.91 0.45 11.11
CA GLY A 119 0.56 -0.24 9.87
C GLY A 119 1.09 -1.67 9.77
N MET A 120 1.35 -2.10 8.54
CA MET A 120 1.83 -3.44 8.22
C MET A 120 3.34 -3.55 8.44
N PRO A 121 3.82 -4.48 9.30
CA PRO A 121 5.24 -4.79 9.36
C PRO A 121 5.83 -5.11 7.98
N THR A 122 7.11 -4.84 7.79
CA THR A 122 7.88 -5.03 6.54
C THR A 122 7.61 -4.02 5.43
N VAL A 123 6.59 -3.18 5.54
CA VAL A 123 6.24 -2.16 4.54
C VAL A 123 6.86 -0.82 4.92
N SER A 124 8.09 -0.56 4.49
CA SER A 124 8.97 0.54 4.94
C SER A 124 9.35 0.50 6.42
N ASP A 125 9.14 -0.65 7.05
CA ASP A 125 9.35 -0.93 8.46
C ASP A 125 10.19 -2.19 8.64
N PRO A 126 10.77 -2.45 9.82
CA PRO A 126 11.48 -3.70 10.12
C PRO A 126 10.54 -4.91 10.10
N GLY A 127 11.10 -6.11 10.16
CA GLY A 127 10.37 -7.38 10.18
C GLY A 127 10.75 -8.32 9.02
N PHE A 128 11.34 -7.79 7.95
CA PHE A 128 11.74 -8.60 6.80
C PHE A 128 12.78 -9.67 7.17
N ARG A 129 13.81 -9.31 7.95
CA ARG A 129 14.86 -10.25 8.36
C ARG A 129 14.35 -11.28 9.35
N LEU A 130 13.44 -10.88 10.27
CA LEU A 130 12.76 -11.81 11.16
C LEU A 130 11.92 -12.82 10.39
N ALA A 131 11.10 -12.34 9.43
CA ALA A 131 10.29 -13.19 8.58
C ALA A 131 11.16 -14.17 7.78
N ARG A 132 12.25 -13.69 7.19
CA ARG A 132 13.19 -14.52 6.44
C ARG A 132 13.84 -15.58 7.32
N ALA A 133 14.32 -15.19 8.49
CA ALA A 133 14.94 -16.11 9.45
C ALA A 133 13.95 -17.20 9.93
N ALA A 134 12.67 -16.85 10.15
CA ALA A 134 11.63 -17.81 10.51
C ALA A 134 11.39 -18.83 9.40
N ILE A 135 11.28 -18.36 8.14
CA ILE A 135 11.11 -19.22 6.96
C ILE A 135 12.29 -20.17 6.80
N ASP A 136 13.52 -19.65 6.86
CA ASP A 136 14.75 -20.46 6.69
C ASP A 136 14.90 -21.51 7.81
N ALA A 137 14.40 -21.21 9.01
CA ALA A 137 14.41 -22.10 10.15
C ALA A 137 13.21 -23.09 10.20
N GLY A 138 12.25 -23.00 9.27
CA GLY A 138 11.03 -23.80 9.26
C GLY A 138 10.08 -23.51 10.44
N VAL A 139 10.18 -22.31 11.06
CA VAL A 139 9.28 -21.87 12.12
C VAL A 139 7.98 -21.34 11.48
N PRO A 140 6.80 -21.77 11.95
CA PRO A 140 5.53 -21.25 11.45
C PRO A 140 5.44 -19.73 11.56
N LEU A 141 5.18 -19.07 10.42
CA LEU A 141 5.04 -17.65 10.28
C LEU A 141 3.65 -17.32 9.73
N SER A 142 2.96 -16.36 10.31
CA SER A 142 1.68 -15.89 9.79
C SER A 142 1.55 -14.38 9.97
N VAL A 143 0.49 -13.81 9.38
CA VAL A 143 0.20 -12.36 9.44
C VAL A 143 -1.18 -12.14 10.04
N LEU A 144 -1.28 -11.17 10.92
CA LEU A 144 -2.54 -10.54 11.30
C LEU A 144 -2.74 -9.29 10.45
N PRO A 145 -3.54 -9.39 9.36
CA PRO A 145 -3.71 -8.27 8.44
C PRO A 145 -4.45 -7.10 9.09
N GLY A 146 -4.16 -5.91 8.64
CA GLY A 146 -4.80 -4.71 9.16
C GLY A 146 -4.44 -3.44 8.37
N PRO A 147 -4.45 -2.28 9.01
CA PRO A 147 -4.23 -0.99 8.37
C PRO A 147 -2.93 -0.92 7.58
N SER A 148 -2.98 -0.22 6.44
CA SER A 148 -1.84 0.01 5.57
C SER A 148 -1.97 1.38 4.91
N ALA A 149 -1.11 2.32 5.27
CA ALA A 149 -1.18 3.69 4.76
C ALA A 149 -1.13 3.78 3.22
N PRO A 150 -0.28 3.00 2.49
CA PRO A 150 -0.30 2.97 1.03
C PRO A 150 -1.66 2.58 0.45
N LEU A 151 -2.31 1.55 1.00
CA LEU A 151 -3.59 1.06 0.49
C LEU A 151 -4.75 2.01 0.84
N VAL A 152 -4.72 2.61 2.03
CA VAL A 152 -5.70 3.63 2.43
C VAL A 152 -5.57 4.86 1.53
N ALA A 153 -4.34 5.34 1.29
CA ALA A 153 -4.08 6.45 0.38
C ALA A 153 -4.55 6.14 -1.05
N LEU A 154 -4.25 4.95 -1.57
CA LEU A 154 -4.70 4.50 -2.88
C LEU A 154 -6.23 4.53 -2.98
N ALA A 155 -6.93 3.96 -2.00
CA ALA A 155 -8.39 3.93 -1.97
C ALA A 155 -9.00 5.33 -1.94
N LEU A 156 -8.40 6.25 -1.18
CA LEU A 156 -8.86 7.63 -1.05
C LEU A 156 -8.44 8.52 -2.23
N SER A 157 -7.40 8.16 -2.98
CA SER A 157 -6.89 8.97 -4.10
C SER A 157 -7.90 9.15 -5.23
N GLY A 158 -8.73 8.14 -5.48
CA GLY A 158 -9.61 8.07 -6.64
C GLY A 158 -8.88 7.76 -7.95
N LEU A 159 -7.60 7.40 -7.89
CA LEU A 159 -6.80 6.98 -9.04
C LEU A 159 -6.99 5.49 -9.33
N PRO A 160 -6.67 5.01 -10.55
CA PRO A 160 -6.77 3.59 -10.90
C PRO A 160 -6.01 2.70 -9.91
N SER A 161 -6.67 1.65 -9.42
CA SER A 161 -6.12 0.76 -8.38
C SER A 161 -5.90 -0.68 -8.85
N ASP A 162 -6.20 -0.98 -10.11
CA ASP A 162 -6.03 -2.31 -10.70
C ASP A 162 -4.55 -2.72 -10.78
N ARG A 163 -3.67 -1.76 -11.01
CA ARG A 163 -2.21 -1.96 -11.00
C ARG A 163 -1.53 -0.75 -10.36
N PHE A 164 -0.77 -0.99 -9.31
CA PHE A 164 -0.04 0.05 -8.59
C PHE A 164 1.32 -0.46 -8.11
N ALA A 165 2.23 0.46 -7.83
CA ALA A 165 3.51 0.18 -7.21
C ALA A 165 3.70 1.07 -5.97
N PHE A 166 4.22 0.48 -4.90
CA PHE A 166 4.62 1.20 -3.70
C PHE A 166 6.14 1.41 -3.75
N GLU A 167 6.55 2.66 -3.84
CA GLU A 167 7.93 3.07 -4.07
C GLU A 167 8.65 3.49 -2.76
N GLY A 168 7.92 3.54 -1.63
CA GLY A 168 8.48 3.95 -0.35
C GLY A 168 8.89 5.42 -0.34
N PHE A 169 10.00 5.74 0.34
CA PHE A 169 10.55 7.10 0.41
C PHE A 169 11.55 7.36 -0.72
N LEU A 170 11.46 8.54 -1.33
CA LEU A 170 12.46 8.97 -2.30
C LEU A 170 13.86 9.13 -1.64
N PRO A 171 14.93 8.91 -2.41
CA PRO A 171 16.30 9.20 -1.97
C PRO A 171 16.41 10.61 -1.39
N ARG A 172 17.27 10.77 -0.37
CA ARG A 172 17.42 12.07 0.32
C ARG A 172 18.17 13.10 -0.52
N LYS A 173 19.10 12.67 -1.40
CA LYS A 173 19.86 13.55 -2.27
C LYS A 173 19.03 13.90 -3.50
N ASP A 174 18.96 15.18 -3.83
CA ASP A 174 18.11 15.71 -4.90
C ASP A 174 18.40 15.06 -6.26
N GLY A 175 19.66 14.94 -6.66
CA GLY A 175 20.03 14.31 -7.93
C GLY A 175 19.68 12.81 -7.99
N ASP A 176 19.75 12.10 -6.86
CA ASP A 176 19.38 10.68 -6.81
C ASP A 176 17.83 10.53 -6.85
N ALA A 177 17.10 11.43 -6.18
CA ALA A 177 15.64 11.46 -6.23
C ALA A 177 15.13 11.78 -7.65
N THR A 178 15.74 12.75 -8.34
CA THR A 178 15.39 13.09 -9.72
C THR A 178 15.61 11.89 -10.64
N ARG A 179 16.78 11.25 -10.57
CA ARG A 179 17.12 10.08 -11.40
C ARG A 179 16.18 8.88 -11.11
N TYR A 180 15.80 8.70 -9.84
CA TYR A 180 14.82 7.67 -9.46
C TYR A 180 13.46 7.92 -10.11
N LEU A 181 12.95 9.16 -10.03
CA LEU A 181 11.70 9.55 -10.68
C LEU A 181 11.76 9.45 -12.21
N GLU A 182 12.89 9.86 -12.83
CA GLU A 182 13.08 9.70 -14.28
C GLU A 182 12.91 8.26 -14.72
N GLY A 183 13.39 7.29 -13.93
CA GLY A 183 13.17 5.87 -14.18
C GLY A 183 11.71 5.43 -14.14
N LEU A 184 10.85 6.17 -13.44
CA LEU A 184 9.42 5.90 -13.28
C LEU A 184 8.54 6.78 -14.19
N ALA A 185 9.11 7.70 -14.96
CA ALA A 185 8.36 8.71 -15.72
C ALA A 185 7.33 8.12 -16.70
N THR A 186 7.62 6.95 -17.25
CA THR A 186 6.76 6.24 -18.20
C THR A 186 6.10 4.99 -17.61
N ASP A 187 6.16 4.79 -16.30
CA ASP A 187 5.52 3.66 -15.66
C ASP A 187 3.98 3.81 -15.73
N PRO A 188 3.26 2.79 -16.29
CA PRO A 188 1.81 2.86 -16.42
C PRO A 188 1.04 2.59 -15.13
N HIS A 189 1.71 2.17 -14.04
CA HIS A 189 1.06 1.88 -12.77
C HIS A 189 0.79 3.16 -11.97
N THR A 190 -0.23 3.14 -11.14
CA THR A 190 -0.38 4.14 -10.08
C THR A 190 0.77 3.98 -9.08
N LEU A 191 1.50 5.07 -8.83
CA LEU A 191 2.68 5.07 -7.98
C LEU A 191 2.34 5.66 -6.62
N ILE A 192 2.82 5.03 -5.54
CA ILE A 192 2.55 5.45 -4.17
C ILE A 192 3.89 5.69 -3.46
N PHE A 193 4.04 6.88 -2.89
CA PHE A 193 5.25 7.29 -2.18
C PHE A 193 4.93 7.71 -0.76
N PHE A 194 5.79 7.34 0.18
CA PHE A 194 5.84 8.01 1.48
C PHE A 194 6.72 9.25 1.39
N GLU A 195 6.36 10.29 2.13
CA GLU A 195 7.20 11.47 2.22
C GLU A 195 7.07 12.14 3.59
N SER A 196 8.12 12.83 4.00
CA SER A 196 8.08 13.66 5.18
C SER A 196 7.40 15.01 4.88
N PRO A 197 6.68 15.60 5.84
CA PRO A 197 5.98 16.87 5.61
C PRO A 197 6.93 17.98 5.16
N ARG A 198 8.16 18.01 5.69
CA ARG A 198 9.17 19.00 5.35
C ARG A 198 9.66 18.93 3.90
N ARG A 199 9.54 17.77 3.26
CA ARG A 199 9.99 17.53 1.89
C ARG A 199 8.84 17.53 0.89
N ALA A 200 7.60 17.46 1.34
CA ALA A 200 6.42 17.25 0.49
C ALA A 200 6.33 18.28 -0.65
N ALA A 201 6.50 19.58 -0.38
CA ALA A 201 6.48 20.61 -1.41
C ALA A 201 7.59 20.44 -2.47
N ALA A 202 8.84 20.23 -2.03
CA ALA A 202 9.96 20.01 -2.94
C ALA A 202 9.81 18.73 -3.75
N THR A 203 9.28 17.67 -3.13
CA THR A 203 9.04 16.39 -3.80
C THR A 203 7.94 16.52 -4.86
N LEU A 204 6.82 17.18 -4.55
CA LEU A 204 5.74 17.43 -5.53
C LEU A 204 6.21 18.29 -6.70
N THR A 205 7.02 19.35 -6.43
CA THR A 205 7.62 20.17 -7.48
C THR A 205 8.48 19.33 -8.42
N ARG A 206 9.36 18.50 -7.86
CA ARG A 206 10.21 17.59 -8.64
C ARG A 206 9.40 16.55 -9.43
N MET A 207 8.35 15.99 -8.83
CA MET A 207 7.43 15.09 -9.53
C MET A 207 6.73 15.80 -10.69
N ALA A 208 6.30 17.05 -10.51
CA ALA A 208 5.71 17.85 -11.59
C ALA A 208 6.69 18.12 -12.73
N GLU A 209 7.95 18.40 -12.42
CA GLU A 209 9.01 18.57 -13.42
C GLU A 209 9.31 17.31 -14.22
N VAL A 210 9.35 16.15 -13.55
CA VAL A 210 9.73 14.88 -14.19
C VAL A 210 8.54 14.16 -14.83
N PHE A 211 7.40 14.11 -14.17
CA PHE A 211 6.22 13.37 -14.64
C PHE A 211 5.27 14.23 -15.49
N GLY A 212 5.46 15.55 -15.46
CA GLY A 212 4.56 16.54 -16.05
C GLY A 212 3.59 17.15 -15.04
N ALA A 213 3.46 18.47 -15.09
CA ALA A 213 2.64 19.24 -14.15
C ALA A 213 1.14 18.84 -14.18
N ASP A 214 0.65 18.37 -15.34
CA ASP A 214 -0.75 17.97 -15.53
C ASP A 214 -1.04 16.53 -15.06
N ARG A 215 -0.04 15.77 -14.60
CA ARG A 215 -0.22 14.41 -14.10
C ARG A 215 -1.12 14.41 -12.88
N ALA A 216 -2.22 13.66 -12.94
CA ALA A 216 -3.15 13.54 -11.81
C ALA A 216 -2.48 12.91 -10.60
N ALA A 217 -2.74 13.45 -9.42
CA ALA A 217 -2.17 12.97 -8.16
C ALA A 217 -3.10 13.25 -6.97
N ALA A 218 -2.78 12.65 -5.84
CA ALA A 218 -3.39 12.94 -4.55
C ALA A 218 -2.30 13.05 -3.47
N LEU A 219 -2.42 14.07 -2.64
CA LEU A 219 -1.65 14.26 -1.42
C LEU A 219 -2.53 13.87 -0.24
N CYS A 220 -2.18 12.78 0.43
CA CYS A 220 -2.88 12.27 1.60
C CYS A 220 -2.03 12.57 2.83
N ARG A 221 -2.62 13.11 3.88
CA ARG A 221 -1.92 13.33 5.15
C ARG A 221 -2.75 12.91 6.35
N GLU A 222 -2.07 12.51 7.42
CA GLU A 222 -2.67 12.16 8.72
C GLU A 222 -3.84 11.17 8.57
N LEU A 223 -3.69 10.18 7.69
CA LEU A 223 -4.72 9.18 7.41
C LEU A 223 -5.23 8.49 8.67
N THR A 224 -6.54 8.36 8.80
CA THR A 224 -7.29 7.83 9.96
C THR A 224 -7.14 8.62 11.26
N LYS A 225 -6.49 9.78 11.25
CA LYS A 225 -6.32 10.67 12.42
C LYS A 225 -7.29 11.86 12.36
N ASP A 226 -7.34 12.64 13.45
CA ASP A 226 -8.25 13.80 13.57
C ASP A 226 -8.03 14.87 12.49
N TYR A 227 -6.83 14.94 11.92
CA TYR A 227 -6.47 15.89 10.87
C TYR A 227 -6.29 15.22 9.50
N GLU A 228 -7.02 14.12 9.25
CA GLU A 228 -7.03 13.47 7.95
C GLU A 228 -7.42 14.45 6.85
N GLU A 229 -6.60 14.51 5.81
CA GLU A 229 -6.87 15.33 4.63
C GLU A 229 -6.39 14.64 3.36
N VAL A 230 -7.20 14.73 2.30
CA VAL A 230 -6.86 14.24 0.97
C VAL A 230 -7.09 15.36 -0.05
N ARG A 231 -6.00 15.91 -0.58
CA ARG A 231 -6.01 16.89 -1.66
C ARG A 231 -5.80 16.17 -2.98
N ARG A 232 -6.73 16.33 -3.91
CA ARG A 232 -6.67 15.73 -5.25
C ARG A 232 -6.53 16.84 -6.28
N GLY A 233 -5.74 16.59 -7.33
CA GLY A 233 -5.51 17.53 -8.41
C GLY A 233 -4.40 17.08 -9.33
N THR A 234 -3.78 18.00 -10.00
CA THR A 234 -2.56 17.77 -10.77
C THR A 234 -1.32 17.95 -9.88
N LEU A 235 -0.18 17.38 -10.30
CA LEU A 235 1.08 17.57 -9.57
C LEU A 235 1.44 19.05 -9.43
N GLY A 236 1.19 19.86 -10.48
CA GLY A 236 1.44 21.31 -10.44
C GLY A 236 0.57 22.03 -9.42
N GLU A 237 -0.73 21.72 -9.35
CA GLU A 237 -1.65 22.31 -8.37
C GLU A 237 -1.28 21.92 -6.95
N LEU A 238 -0.97 20.64 -6.72
CA LEU A 238 -0.57 20.13 -5.41
C LEU A 238 0.77 20.72 -4.95
N ALA A 239 1.75 20.87 -5.84
CA ALA A 239 3.02 21.51 -5.54
C ALA A 239 2.85 22.97 -5.09
N ALA A 240 1.99 23.73 -5.77
CA ALA A 240 1.70 25.12 -5.43
C ALA A 240 1.00 25.26 -4.07
N GLY A 241 0.29 24.23 -3.60
CA GLY A 241 -0.46 24.25 -2.33
C GLY A 241 0.20 23.51 -1.17
N ALA A 242 1.45 23.07 -1.28
CA ALA A 242 2.07 22.17 -0.31
C ALA A 242 3.01 22.84 0.71
N GLU A 243 3.02 24.18 0.82
CA GLU A 243 3.99 24.90 1.66
C GLU A 243 3.87 24.58 3.17
N ASP A 244 2.64 24.36 3.66
CA ASP A 244 2.33 24.15 5.09
C ASP A 244 1.83 22.74 5.42
N VAL A 245 2.30 21.71 4.72
CA VAL A 245 1.90 20.32 4.99
C VAL A 245 2.53 19.85 6.29
N LEU A 246 1.70 19.33 7.21
CA LEU A 246 2.10 18.78 8.50
C LEU A 246 1.66 17.30 8.62
N GLY A 247 2.34 16.57 9.49
CA GLY A 247 2.02 15.18 9.81
C GLY A 247 2.65 14.17 8.84
N GLU A 248 2.11 12.98 8.82
CA GLU A 248 2.57 11.89 7.94
C GLU A 248 1.93 12.02 6.56
N VAL A 249 2.74 11.90 5.51
CA VAL A 249 2.34 12.18 4.12
C VAL A 249 2.50 10.96 3.24
N THR A 250 1.48 10.69 2.45
CA THR A 250 1.51 9.72 1.34
C THR A 250 1.09 10.43 0.06
N ILE A 251 1.90 10.32 -0.98
CA ILE A 251 1.63 10.88 -2.31
C ILE A 251 1.25 9.73 -3.23
N VAL A 252 0.12 9.86 -3.93
CA VAL A 252 -0.35 8.90 -4.94
C VAL A 252 -0.36 9.61 -6.29
N VAL A 253 0.32 9.05 -7.28
CA VAL A 253 0.46 9.64 -8.62
C VAL A 253 -0.10 8.68 -9.65
N ALA A 254 -0.92 9.18 -10.57
CA ALA A 254 -1.43 8.38 -11.68
C ALA A 254 -0.30 7.83 -12.55
N GLY A 255 -0.46 6.61 -13.03
CA GLY A 255 0.45 6.02 -13.99
C GLY A 255 0.57 6.85 -15.28
N TYR A 256 1.65 6.63 -16.00
CA TYR A 256 1.83 7.25 -17.30
C TYR A 256 0.75 6.75 -18.27
N ALA A 257 -0.12 7.65 -18.69
CA ALA A 257 -1.03 7.39 -19.79
C ALA A 257 -0.37 7.87 -21.07
N ARG A 258 -0.07 6.95 -21.99
CA ARG A 258 0.31 7.36 -23.33
C ARG A 258 -0.82 8.22 -23.88
N SER A 259 -0.52 9.46 -24.25
CA SER A 259 -1.53 10.29 -24.89
C SER A 259 -1.99 9.59 -26.18
N ALA A 260 -3.27 9.34 -26.28
CA ALA A 260 -3.88 8.86 -27.50
C ALA A 260 -4.34 10.02 -28.41
N ARG A 261 -4.05 11.28 -28.01
CA ARG A 261 -4.41 12.47 -28.78
C ARG A 261 -3.44 12.64 -29.93
N ALA A 262 -4.00 12.71 -31.13
CA ALA A 262 -3.20 12.83 -32.36
C ALA A 262 -2.36 14.12 -32.36
N GLU A 263 -2.90 15.20 -31.77
CA GLU A 263 -2.26 16.51 -31.71
C GLU A 263 -0.92 16.49 -30.98
N ASP A 264 -0.82 15.68 -29.92
CA ASP A 264 0.39 15.59 -29.08
C ASP A 264 1.55 14.87 -29.79
N HIS A 265 1.27 14.18 -30.89
CA HIS A 265 2.24 13.36 -31.63
C HIS A 265 2.50 13.83 -33.08
N VAL A 266 1.92 14.95 -33.47
CA VAL A 266 2.12 15.52 -34.81
C VAL A 266 3.60 15.76 -35.10
N GLY A 267 4.35 16.28 -34.13
CA GLY A 267 5.80 16.51 -34.27
C GLY A 267 6.58 15.23 -34.60
N ALA A 268 6.27 14.12 -33.96
CA ALA A 268 6.91 12.83 -34.22
C ALA A 268 6.60 12.32 -35.64
N VAL A 269 5.35 12.46 -36.09
CA VAL A 269 4.97 12.08 -37.46
C VAL A 269 5.71 12.93 -38.49
N LEU A 270 5.82 14.23 -38.24
CA LEU A 270 6.54 15.14 -39.15
C LEU A 270 8.05 14.88 -39.16
N ALA A 271 8.65 14.54 -38.02
CA ALA A 271 10.07 14.17 -37.93
C ALA A 271 10.38 12.93 -38.79
N LEU A 272 9.63 11.84 -38.66
CA LEU A 272 9.77 10.64 -39.47
C LEU A 272 9.53 10.95 -40.97
N ALA A 273 8.61 11.83 -41.29
CA ALA A 273 8.36 12.25 -42.67
C ALA A 273 9.51 13.08 -43.21
N ALA A 274 10.20 13.88 -42.42
CA ALA A 274 11.39 14.64 -42.80
C ALA A 274 12.60 13.73 -43.07
N GLU A 275 12.67 12.58 -42.42
CA GLU A 275 13.66 11.52 -42.65
C GLU A 275 13.39 10.68 -43.91
N GLY A 276 12.32 11.01 -44.65
CA GLY A 276 11.99 10.38 -45.94
C GLY A 276 10.87 9.33 -45.89
N MET A 277 10.28 9.11 -44.72
CA MET A 277 9.13 8.20 -44.58
C MET A 277 7.87 8.84 -45.18
N ARG A 278 7.02 8.02 -45.82
CA ARG A 278 5.72 8.53 -46.30
C ARG A 278 4.86 8.92 -45.10
N LEU A 279 4.21 10.08 -45.16
CA LEU A 279 3.40 10.62 -44.04
C LEU A 279 2.38 9.61 -43.45
N LYS A 280 1.79 8.78 -44.35
CA LYS A 280 0.85 7.72 -43.94
C LYS A 280 1.52 6.58 -43.18
N ASP A 281 2.78 6.28 -43.48
CA ASP A 281 3.54 5.22 -42.82
C ASP A 281 4.13 5.74 -41.51
N ALA A 282 4.61 6.97 -41.49
CA ALA A 282 4.98 7.69 -40.25
C ALA A 282 3.84 7.77 -39.25
N ALA A 283 2.61 8.12 -39.74
CA ALA A 283 1.42 8.12 -38.87
C ALA A 283 1.06 6.71 -38.38
N ALA A 284 1.33 5.66 -39.12
CA ALA A 284 1.10 4.28 -38.70
C ALA A 284 2.10 3.85 -37.62
N GLU A 285 3.37 4.20 -37.77
CA GLU A 285 4.43 3.90 -36.81
C GLU A 285 4.20 4.61 -35.50
N VAL A 286 3.93 5.92 -35.55
CA VAL A 286 3.59 6.70 -34.33
C VAL A 286 2.31 6.18 -33.70
N ALA A 287 1.29 5.79 -34.48
CA ALA A 287 0.06 5.19 -33.93
C ALA A 287 0.33 3.89 -33.15
N ALA A 288 1.19 3.03 -33.70
CA ALA A 288 1.60 1.78 -33.03
C ALA A 288 2.37 2.04 -31.72
N ALA A 289 3.21 3.08 -31.71
CA ALA A 289 4.02 3.44 -30.55
C ALA A 289 3.20 4.14 -29.45
N THR A 290 2.17 4.94 -29.80
CA THR A 290 1.48 5.84 -28.87
C THR A 290 0.06 5.41 -28.51
N GLY A 291 -0.55 4.53 -29.32
CA GLY A 291 -1.98 4.16 -29.18
C GLY A 291 -2.94 5.18 -29.80
N ALA A 292 -2.44 6.29 -30.35
CA ALA A 292 -3.25 7.26 -31.08
C ALA A 292 -3.83 6.65 -32.38
N ARG A 293 -4.98 7.16 -32.81
CA ARG A 293 -5.60 6.66 -34.03
C ARG A 293 -4.82 7.14 -35.26
N LYS A 294 -4.34 6.18 -36.09
CA LYS A 294 -3.58 6.47 -37.29
C LYS A 294 -4.21 7.55 -38.17
N ASN A 295 -5.54 7.49 -38.36
CA ASN A 295 -6.23 8.44 -39.25
C ASN A 295 -6.25 9.85 -38.68
N ASP A 296 -6.32 9.99 -37.34
CA ASP A 296 -6.33 11.29 -36.67
C ASP A 296 -4.92 11.89 -36.70
N LEU A 297 -3.89 11.09 -36.43
CA LEU A 297 -2.48 11.47 -36.62
C LEU A 297 -2.16 11.93 -38.04
N TYR A 298 -2.64 11.20 -39.03
CA TYR A 298 -2.43 11.56 -40.44
C TYR A 298 -3.09 12.90 -40.79
N LYS A 299 -4.36 13.10 -40.35
CA LYS A 299 -5.09 14.36 -40.55
C LYS A 299 -4.42 15.54 -39.85
N ALA A 300 -4.04 15.36 -38.59
CA ALA A 300 -3.41 16.40 -37.78
C ALA A 300 -2.03 16.77 -38.37
N ALA A 301 -1.22 15.79 -38.76
CA ALA A 301 0.07 16.04 -39.42
C ALA A 301 -0.07 16.68 -40.82
N LEU A 302 -1.13 16.35 -41.55
CA LEU A 302 -1.42 16.98 -42.85
C LEU A 302 -1.83 18.45 -42.69
N ALA A 303 -2.56 18.78 -41.62
CA ALA A 303 -2.99 20.15 -41.30
C ALA A 303 -1.85 21.03 -40.76
N ALA A 304 -0.79 20.42 -40.21
CA ALA A 304 0.38 21.10 -39.65
C ALA A 304 1.55 21.22 -40.66
N LYS A 305 1.41 20.70 -41.87
CA LYS A 305 2.41 20.73 -42.95
C LYS A 305 2.20 21.92 -43.86
#